data_b0b5c8b1f1861d69cf0765849b613ad0
#
_entry.id   b0b5c8b1f1861d69cf0765849b613ad0
#
_cell.length_a   1.000
_cell.length_b   1.000
_cell.length_c   1.000
_cell.angle_alpha   90.00
_cell.angle_beta   90.00
_cell.angle_gamma   90.00
#
_symmetry.space_group_name_H-M   'P 1'
#
loop_
_entity.id
_entity.type
_entity.pdbx_description
1 polymer ?
#
loop_
_entity_poly.entity_id
_entity_poly.type
_entity_poly.pdbx_seq_one_letter_code
_entity_poly.pdbx_strand_id
1 'polypeptide(L)'
;DLINIINRASKPMGKSADNTVSAIAEDISNEKSASKAEQTEVKPDAETENIVKKALLKSKKDNSEEVGDEIAEQLDRAVRSDNSQKEEKKYQFPPIQLLKPKLNSDDSDAMEEMQNNAKKLIDTLTSFGVKASIVNICRGPSVTRYELQPAPGVKISKITNLSDDIALSLAANGVRIEAPIPGKAAVGIEVPNKVVSMVTMRELIDSDKFRNSKSKLTTVLGRDISGEIVVTDLAKMPHLLIAGTTGSGKSVCVNSILISILYKATPDEVKLLLIDPKM
;
A
#
# COMPACT_ATOMS: atom_id res chain seq x y z
N ASP A 1 -7.37 12.69 -0.18
CA ASP A 1 -6.18 13.18 -0.90
C ASP A 1 -5.27 12.06 -1.38
N LEU A 2 -5.16 10.94 -0.66
CA LEU A 2 -4.44 9.74 -1.11
C LEU A 2 -5.07 9.13 -2.37
N ILE A 3 -6.38 9.15 -2.49
CA ILE A 3 -7.15 8.65 -3.65
C ILE A 3 -6.90 9.53 -4.90
N ASN A 4 -6.72 10.84 -4.72
CA ASN A 4 -6.39 11.75 -5.82
C ASN A 4 -4.98 11.52 -6.38
N ILE A 5 -4.04 11.11 -5.55
CA ILE A 5 -2.66 10.78 -5.96
C ILE A 5 -2.65 9.49 -6.81
N ILE A 6 -3.43 8.49 -6.40
CA ILE A 6 -3.51 7.19 -7.10
C ILE A 6 -4.26 7.32 -8.44
N ASN A 7 -5.34 8.12 -8.50
CA ASN A 7 -6.09 8.35 -9.73
C ASN A 7 -5.33 9.21 -10.77
N ARG A 8 -4.36 10.03 -10.33
CA ARG A 8 -3.44 10.75 -11.26
C ARG A 8 -2.36 9.85 -11.83
N ALA A 9 -1.88 8.86 -11.07
CA ALA A 9 -0.87 7.90 -11.54
C ALA A 9 -1.41 6.87 -12.54
N SER A 10 -2.73 6.67 -12.60
CA SER A 10 -3.39 5.70 -13.49
C SER A 10 -3.93 6.29 -14.81
N LYS A 11 -3.79 7.60 -15.06
CA LYS A 11 -4.11 8.17 -16.38
C LYS A 11 -2.88 8.09 -17.29
N PRO A 12 -3.01 7.59 -18.54
CA PRO A 12 -1.91 7.65 -19.50
C PRO A 12 -1.56 9.11 -19.78
N MET A 13 -0.33 9.49 -19.49
CA MET A 13 0.19 10.83 -19.77
C MET A 13 0.21 11.07 -21.29
N GLY A 14 -0.47 12.12 -21.72
CA GLY A 14 -0.44 12.57 -23.11
C GLY A 14 0.99 12.99 -23.52
N LYS A 15 1.26 12.90 -24.82
CA LYS A 15 2.54 13.02 -25.54
C LYS A 15 3.43 14.27 -25.30
N SER A 16 3.29 14.98 -24.19
CA SER A 16 4.06 16.22 -23.91
C SER A 16 5.21 16.04 -22.90
N ALA A 17 5.44 14.83 -22.38
CA ALA A 17 6.48 14.57 -21.37
C ALA A 17 7.73 13.85 -21.92
N ASP A 18 7.76 13.54 -23.23
CA ASP A 18 8.87 12.79 -23.83
C ASP A 18 10.20 13.58 -23.91
N ASN A 19 10.14 14.92 -23.89
CA ASN A 19 11.36 15.73 -24.03
C ASN A 19 12.18 15.94 -22.74
N THR A 20 11.60 15.64 -21.57
CA THR A 20 12.32 15.79 -20.28
C THR A 20 12.96 14.49 -19.81
N VAL A 21 12.44 13.36 -20.27
CA VAL A 21 12.96 12.02 -19.89
C VAL A 21 14.18 11.65 -20.74
N SER A 22 14.26 12.13 -21.99
CA SER A 22 15.42 11.86 -22.85
C SER A 22 16.69 12.60 -22.41
N ALA A 23 16.56 13.80 -21.82
CA ALA A 23 17.71 14.56 -21.31
C ALA A 23 18.34 13.92 -20.05
N ILE A 24 17.55 13.23 -19.25
CA ILE A 24 18.05 12.52 -18.04
C ILE A 24 18.66 11.16 -18.40
N ALA A 25 18.22 10.54 -19.50
CA ALA A 25 18.75 9.26 -19.96
C ALA A 25 20.13 9.38 -20.62
N GLU A 26 20.48 10.53 -21.23
CA GLU A 26 21.78 10.77 -21.83
C GLU A 26 22.90 11.03 -20.80
N ASP A 27 22.57 11.62 -19.64
CA ASP A 27 23.54 11.81 -18.55
C ASP A 27 23.92 10.50 -17.83
N ILE A 28 23.04 9.50 -17.84
CA ILE A 28 23.29 8.19 -17.20
C ILE A 28 24.08 7.25 -18.12
N SER A 29 24.06 7.47 -19.43
CA SER A 29 24.78 6.61 -20.38
C SER A 29 26.26 6.96 -20.54
N ASN A 30 26.70 8.16 -20.15
CA ASN A 30 28.09 8.58 -20.24
C ASN A 30 28.98 8.20 -19.04
N GLU A 31 28.41 7.73 -17.93
CA GLU A 31 29.20 7.24 -16.79
C GLU A 31 29.49 5.72 -16.82
N LYS A 32 29.00 4.96 -17.80
CA LYS A 32 29.15 3.50 -17.88
C LYS A 32 30.35 2.97 -18.71
N SER A 33 31.26 3.81 -19.12
CA SER A 33 32.43 3.38 -19.95
C SER A 33 33.77 3.27 -19.21
N ALA A 34 33.80 3.32 -17.88
CA ALA A 34 35.03 3.12 -17.09
C ALA A 34 34.80 2.38 -15.78
N SER A 35 34.58 1.09 -15.82
CA SER A 35 35.13 0.16 -14.82
C SER A 35 34.96 -1.28 -15.26
N LYS A 36 36.12 -1.84 -15.58
CA LYS A 36 36.37 -3.25 -15.87
C LYS A 36 36.18 -4.09 -14.61
N ALA A 37 35.67 -5.28 -14.81
CA ALA A 37 35.43 -6.30 -13.79
C ALA A 37 36.56 -6.50 -12.79
N GLU A 38 36.26 -6.41 -11.50
CA GLU A 38 37.02 -6.99 -10.42
C GLU A 38 36.12 -8.02 -9.72
N GLN A 39 36.49 -9.28 -9.86
CA GLN A 39 35.93 -10.40 -9.12
C GLN A 39 36.37 -10.25 -7.67
N THR A 40 35.46 -9.96 -6.76
CA THR A 40 35.75 -9.96 -5.32
C THR A 40 35.68 -11.40 -4.81
N GLU A 41 36.85 -12.03 -4.67
CA GLU A 41 37.04 -13.23 -3.84
C GLU A 41 36.69 -12.88 -2.38
N VAL A 42 35.79 -13.65 -1.81
CA VAL A 42 35.46 -13.62 -0.37
C VAL A 42 36.69 -14.13 0.38
N LYS A 43 37.40 -13.26 1.11
CA LYS A 43 38.47 -13.65 2.00
C LYS A 43 37.89 -14.35 3.23
N PRO A 44 38.38 -15.55 3.58
CA PRO A 44 37.97 -16.22 4.82
C PRO A 44 38.50 -15.50 6.05
N ASP A 45 37.73 -15.52 7.14
CA ASP A 45 38.08 -14.90 8.42
C ASP A 45 39.39 -15.42 9.01
N ALA A 46 40.08 -14.56 9.77
CA ALA A 46 41.41 -14.82 10.32
C ALA A 46 41.53 -16.09 11.18
N GLU A 47 40.42 -16.60 11.70
CA GLU A 47 40.37 -17.90 12.44
C GLU A 47 40.49 -19.11 11.51
N THR A 48 39.89 -19.05 10.32
CA THR A 48 39.99 -20.12 9.33
C THR A 48 41.38 -20.23 8.71
N GLU A 49 42.08 -19.11 8.50
CA GLU A 49 43.50 -19.13 8.05
C GLU A 49 44.45 -19.73 9.09
N ASN A 50 44.22 -19.51 10.38
CA ASN A 50 45.03 -20.08 11.45
C ASN A 50 44.82 -21.60 11.58
N ILE A 51 43.63 -22.09 11.36
CA ILE A 51 43.30 -23.54 11.39
C ILE A 51 43.96 -24.26 10.21
N VAL A 52 43.90 -23.68 9.01
CA VAL A 52 44.50 -24.24 7.79
C VAL A 52 46.05 -24.20 7.88
N LYS A 53 46.64 -23.11 8.41
CA LYS A 53 48.10 -23.06 8.64
C LYS A 53 48.58 -24.07 9.66
N LYS A 54 47.80 -24.30 10.73
CA LYS A 54 48.15 -25.28 11.76
C LYS A 54 48.03 -26.73 11.29
N ALA A 55 47.07 -27.01 10.39
CA ALA A 55 46.90 -28.28 9.73
C ALA A 55 48.03 -28.59 8.72
N LEU A 56 48.42 -27.59 7.91
CA LEU A 56 49.52 -27.71 6.94
C LEU A 56 50.92 -27.83 7.59
N LEU A 57 51.12 -27.30 8.80
CA LEU A 57 52.37 -27.48 9.55
C LEU A 57 52.48 -28.83 10.22
N LYS A 58 51.34 -29.46 10.57
CA LYS A 58 51.35 -30.85 11.12
C LYS A 58 51.53 -31.92 10.04
N SER A 59 51.03 -31.74 8.83
CA SER A 59 51.17 -32.72 7.75
C SER A 59 52.56 -32.86 7.15
N LYS A 60 53.51 -31.98 7.54
CA LYS A 60 54.94 -32.06 7.12
C LYS A 60 55.82 -32.85 8.05
N LYS A 61 55.32 -33.40 9.15
CA LYS A 61 56.18 -34.03 10.16
C LYS A 61 55.98 -35.51 10.43
N ASP A 62 54.86 -36.10 10.06
CA ASP A 62 54.63 -37.54 10.28
C ASP A 62 53.93 -38.21 9.10
N ASN A 63 54.59 -39.21 8.55
CA ASN A 63 54.05 -40.17 7.56
C ASN A 63 53.21 -41.22 8.30
N SER A 64 51.88 -41.05 8.35
CA SER A 64 50.99 -42.16 8.69
C SER A 64 49.57 -41.88 8.20
N GLU A 65 48.98 -42.85 7.53
CA GLU A 65 47.61 -42.86 6.98
C GLU A 65 46.52 -42.72 8.08
N GLU A 66 46.82 -42.98 9.34
CA GLU A 66 45.87 -42.90 10.47
C GLU A 66 45.49 -41.48 10.87
N VAL A 67 46.29 -40.45 10.55
CA VAL A 67 45.99 -39.03 10.91
C VAL A 67 44.92 -38.43 9.95
N GLY A 68 44.75 -38.99 8.75
CA GLY A 68 43.77 -38.56 7.79
C GLY A 68 42.33 -38.85 8.23
N ASP A 69 42.11 -39.99 8.82
CA ASP A 69 40.78 -40.48 9.21
C ASP A 69 40.28 -39.75 10.50
N GLU A 70 41.13 -39.43 11.44
CA GLU A 70 40.77 -38.66 12.65
C GLU A 70 40.39 -37.21 12.30
N ILE A 71 41.06 -36.60 11.33
CA ILE A 71 40.76 -35.25 10.89
C ILE A 71 39.44 -35.21 10.09
N ALA A 72 39.20 -36.26 9.26
CA ALA A 72 37.93 -36.39 8.54
C ALA A 72 36.73 -36.60 9.48
N GLU A 73 36.91 -37.45 10.53
CA GLU A 73 35.88 -37.63 11.57
C GLU A 73 35.62 -36.36 12.40
N GLN A 74 36.65 -35.57 12.74
CA GLN A 74 36.48 -34.32 13.46
C GLN A 74 35.82 -33.26 12.61
N LEU A 75 36.13 -33.17 11.34
CA LEU A 75 35.42 -32.30 10.38
C LEU A 75 33.95 -32.72 10.21
N ASP A 76 33.70 -34.03 10.09
CA ASP A 76 32.33 -34.54 9.93
C ASP A 76 31.50 -34.34 11.21
N ARG A 77 32.12 -34.44 12.40
CA ARG A 77 31.48 -34.08 13.69
C ARG A 77 31.24 -32.58 13.83
N ALA A 78 32.16 -31.74 13.39
CA ALA A 78 31.98 -30.28 13.40
C ALA A 78 30.88 -29.85 12.43
N VAL A 79 30.83 -30.42 11.23
CA VAL A 79 29.77 -30.15 10.24
C VAL A 79 28.42 -30.68 10.71
N ARG A 80 28.40 -31.86 11.38
CA ARG A 80 27.15 -32.42 11.95
C ARG A 80 26.68 -31.66 13.19
N SER A 81 27.57 -31.12 14.02
CA SER A 81 27.21 -30.31 15.19
C SER A 81 26.67 -28.93 14.77
N ASP A 82 27.15 -28.36 13.67
CA ASP A 82 26.62 -27.10 13.12
C ASP A 82 25.26 -27.28 12.41
N ASN A 83 25.03 -28.49 11.86
CA ASN A 83 23.75 -28.82 11.23
C ASN A 83 22.67 -29.29 12.23
N SER A 84 23.06 -29.71 13.46
CA SER A 84 22.11 -30.24 14.45
C SER A 84 21.50 -29.18 15.39
N GLN A 85 21.83 -27.89 15.24
CA GLN A 85 21.27 -26.79 16.06
C GLN A 85 20.57 -25.69 15.28
N LYS A 86 20.42 -25.78 13.97
CA LYS A 86 19.40 -25.01 13.28
C LYS A 86 18.07 -25.75 13.38
N GLU A 87 17.46 -25.77 14.57
CA GLU A 87 16.01 -25.79 14.63
C GLU A 87 15.55 -24.66 13.69
N GLU A 88 14.98 -25.01 12.54
CA GLU A 88 14.30 -24.07 11.67
C GLU A 88 13.21 -23.41 12.51
N LYS A 89 13.56 -22.29 13.18
CA LYS A 89 12.58 -21.47 13.90
C LYS A 89 11.60 -21.01 12.85
N LYS A 90 10.50 -21.77 12.72
CA LYS A 90 9.42 -21.47 11.80
C LYS A 90 8.98 -20.03 12.07
N TYR A 91 9.16 -19.15 11.07
CA TYR A 91 8.81 -17.75 11.20
C TYR A 91 7.35 -17.62 11.64
N GLN A 92 7.11 -16.81 12.67
CA GLN A 92 5.77 -16.50 13.15
C GLN A 92 5.38 -15.11 12.69
N PHE A 93 4.28 -15.03 11.93
CA PHE A 93 3.73 -13.74 11.52
C PHE A 93 3.30 -12.92 12.75
N PRO A 94 3.39 -11.58 12.68
CA PRO A 94 2.88 -10.72 13.74
C PRO A 94 1.40 -11.01 14.02
N PRO A 95 1.00 -11.22 15.29
CA PRO A 95 -0.40 -11.47 15.61
C PRO A 95 -1.25 -10.23 15.36
N ILE A 96 -2.46 -10.42 14.83
CA ILE A 96 -3.37 -9.33 14.45
C ILE A 96 -3.77 -8.43 15.66
N GLN A 97 -3.65 -8.96 16.88
CA GLN A 97 -3.94 -8.24 18.12
C GLN A 97 -2.98 -7.07 18.37
N LEU A 98 -1.81 -7.04 17.77
CA LEU A 98 -0.88 -5.89 17.82
C LEU A 98 -1.46 -4.64 17.15
N LEU A 99 -2.40 -4.81 16.24
CA LEU A 99 -3.08 -3.73 15.55
C LEU A 99 -4.32 -3.31 16.33
N LYS A 100 -4.49 -1.99 16.49
CA LYS A 100 -5.64 -1.41 17.19
C LYS A 100 -6.96 -1.81 16.50
N PRO A 101 -7.97 -2.27 17.24
CA PRO A 101 -9.28 -2.55 16.68
C PRO A 101 -9.97 -1.25 16.25
N LYS A 102 -10.97 -1.36 15.38
CA LYS A 102 -11.87 -0.25 15.07
C LYS A 102 -12.66 0.06 16.35
N LEU A 103 -12.64 1.34 16.75
CA LEU A 103 -13.55 1.83 17.78
C LEU A 103 -14.94 1.90 17.15
N ASN A 104 -15.92 1.26 17.80
CA ASN A 104 -17.32 1.40 17.38
C ASN A 104 -17.73 2.85 17.58
N SER A 105 -17.91 3.59 16.47
CA SER A 105 -18.65 4.84 16.50
C SER A 105 -20.14 4.51 16.57
N ASP A 106 -20.92 5.27 17.34
CA ASP A 106 -22.38 5.15 17.36
C ASP A 106 -22.91 5.39 15.94
N ASP A 107 -23.38 4.32 15.31
CA ASP A 107 -23.89 4.38 13.93
C ASP A 107 -25.31 4.99 13.86
N SER A 108 -25.99 5.18 15.00
CA SER A 108 -27.33 5.79 15.09
C SER A 108 -27.36 7.22 14.56
N ASP A 109 -26.49 8.08 15.10
CA ASP A 109 -26.40 9.50 14.72
C ASP A 109 -26.02 9.68 13.25
N ALA A 110 -25.20 8.75 12.78
CA ALA A 110 -24.77 8.72 11.41
C ALA A 110 -25.88 8.34 10.41
N MET A 111 -26.76 7.44 10.81
CA MET A 111 -27.91 7.05 10.00
C MET A 111 -28.96 8.17 9.95
N GLU A 112 -29.19 8.84 11.05
CA GLU A 112 -30.06 10.02 11.10
C GLU A 112 -29.53 11.17 10.24
N GLU A 113 -28.23 11.49 10.36
CA GLU A 113 -27.58 12.48 9.49
C GLU A 113 -27.75 12.14 8.01
N MET A 114 -27.53 10.89 7.63
CA MET A 114 -27.65 10.42 6.25
C MET A 114 -29.07 10.59 5.71
N GLN A 115 -30.10 10.25 6.50
CA GLN A 115 -31.50 10.41 6.12
C GLN A 115 -31.91 11.90 6.03
N ASN A 116 -31.49 12.72 6.99
CA ASN A 116 -31.76 14.16 6.99
C ASN A 116 -31.12 14.85 5.78
N ASN A 117 -29.87 14.50 5.45
CA ASN A 117 -29.18 15.03 4.28
C ASN A 117 -29.84 14.57 2.99
N ALA A 118 -30.30 13.32 2.91
CA ALA A 118 -31.04 12.79 1.74
C ALA A 118 -32.32 13.61 1.48
N LYS A 119 -33.11 13.87 2.53
CA LYS A 119 -34.33 14.70 2.41
C LYS A 119 -34.02 16.10 1.96
N LYS A 120 -33.09 16.81 2.64
CA LYS A 120 -32.67 18.15 2.27
C LYS A 120 -32.18 18.25 0.83
N LEU A 121 -31.41 17.24 0.37
CA LEU A 121 -30.90 17.19 -0.99
C LEU A 121 -32.03 17.16 -2.03
N ILE A 122 -33.05 16.30 -1.82
CA ILE A 122 -34.21 16.23 -2.71
C ILE A 122 -35.04 17.52 -2.67
N ASP A 123 -35.27 18.08 -1.48
CA ASP A 123 -36.01 19.33 -1.31
C ASP A 123 -35.29 20.48 -2.03
N THR A 124 -33.98 20.57 -1.91
CA THR A 124 -33.16 21.56 -2.62
C THR A 124 -33.26 21.42 -4.13
N LEU A 125 -33.03 20.21 -4.66
CA LEU A 125 -33.14 19.97 -6.09
C LEU A 125 -34.56 20.31 -6.62
N THR A 126 -35.58 19.96 -5.86
CA THR A 126 -36.97 20.26 -6.22
C THR A 126 -37.25 21.76 -6.24
N SER A 127 -36.75 22.55 -5.31
CA SER A 127 -36.89 24.01 -5.26
C SER A 127 -36.27 24.71 -6.46
N PHE A 128 -35.20 24.13 -7.04
CA PHE A 128 -34.59 24.60 -8.29
C PHE A 128 -35.22 23.97 -9.57
N GLY A 129 -36.35 23.29 -9.42
CA GLY A 129 -37.08 22.70 -10.57
C GLY A 129 -36.38 21.47 -11.16
N VAL A 130 -35.53 20.79 -10.38
CA VAL A 130 -34.87 19.55 -10.77
C VAL A 130 -35.54 18.38 -10.07
N LYS A 131 -36.29 17.57 -10.84
CA LYS A 131 -36.89 16.33 -10.32
C LYS A 131 -35.88 15.19 -10.39
N ALA A 132 -35.57 14.60 -9.25
CA ALA A 132 -34.68 13.44 -9.13
C ALA A 132 -35.12 12.55 -7.97
N SER A 133 -34.78 11.27 -8.01
CA SER A 133 -35.00 10.31 -6.92
C SER A 133 -33.66 9.72 -6.47
N ILE A 134 -33.50 9.49 -5.17
CA ILE A 134 -32.36 8.76 -4.64
C ILE A 134 -32.57 7.27 -4.88
N VAL A 135 -31.64 6.64 -5.59
CA VAL A 135 -31.64 5.18 -5.88
C VAL A 135 -30.78 4.41 -4.91
N ASN A 136 -29.70 5.04 -4.39
CA ASN A 136 -28.79 4.41 -3.47
C ASN A 136 -28.06 5.44 -2.61
N ILE A 137 -27.61 5.04 -1.42
CA ILE A 137 -26.78 5.85 -0.56
C ILE A 137 -25.61 4.97 -0.10
N CYS A 138 -24.39 5.43 -0.39
CA CYS A 138 -23.16 4.74 0.02
C CYS A 138 -22.43 5.60 1.02
N ARG A 139 -22.25 5.13 2.26
CA ARG A 139 -21.48 5.81 3.27
C ARG A 139 -20.03 5.32 3.29
N GLY A 140 -19.12 6.18 2.90
CA GLY A 140 -17.68 5.96 3.05
C GLY A 140 -17.15 6.53 4.37
N PRO A 141 -15.84 6.36 4.63
CA PRO A 141 -15.22 6.85 5.88
C PRO A 141 -15.28 8.37 6.06
N SER A 142 -15.13 9.14 4.99
CA SER A 142 -15.06 10.61 5.02
C SER A 142 -16.15 11.31 4.26
N VAL A 143 -16.81 10.63 3.32
CA VAL A 143 -17.89 11.19 2.50
C VAL A 143 -19.02 10.18 2.38
N THR A 144 -20.25 10.71 2.24
CA THR A 144 -21.43 9.92 1.87
C THR A 144 -21.82 10.26 0.45
N ARG A 145 -21.95 9.26 -0.43
CA ARG A 145 -22.40 9.42 -1.81
C ARG A 145 -23.88 9.11 -1.89
N TYR A 146 -24.65 10.08 -2.39
CA TYR A 146 -26.05 9.94 -2.75
C TYR A 146 -26.14 9.71 -4.26
N GLU A 147 -26.59 8.53 -4.67
CA GLU A 147 -26.78 8.21 -6.08
C GLU A 147 -28.21 8.59 -6.49
N LEU A 148 -28.30 9.53 -7.42
CA LEU A 148 -29.56 10.11 -7.88
C LEU A 148 -29.88 9.69 -9.31
N GLN A 149 -31.13 9.37 -9.56
CA GLN A 149 -31.66 9.21 -10.91
C GLN A 149 -32.51 10.44 -11.29
N PRO A 150 -32.03 11.27 -12.22
CA PRO A 150 -32.80 12.39 -12.73
C PRO A 150 -34.05 11.91 -13.47
N ALA A 151 -35.14 12.65 -13.36
CA ALA A 151 -36.34 12.37 -14.16
C ALA A 151 -36.06 12.57 -15.65
N PRO A 152 -36.80 11.87 -16.54
CA PRO A 152 -36.68 12.05 -17.98
C PRO A 152 -36.80 13.53 -18.40
N GLY A 153 -35.89 13.98 -19.27
CA GLY A 153 -35.82 15.38 -19.72
C GLY A 153 -35.04 16.36 -18.83
N VAL A 154 -34.55 15.92 -17.66
CA VAL A 154 -33.69 16.75 -16.83
C VAL A 154 -32.27 16.69 -17.40
N LYS A 155 -31.72 17.89 -17.74
CA LYS A 155 -30.33 17.99 -18.18
C LYS A 155 -29.37 17.83 -16.98
N ILE A 156 -28.33 17.02 -17.14
CA ILE A 156 -27.31 16.78 -16.11
C ILE A 156 -26.64 18.08 -15.64
N SER A 157 -26.40 19.02 -16.61
CA SER A 157 -25.81 20.33 -16.31
C SER A 157 -26.64 21.17 -15.32
N LYS A 158 -27.96 20.96 -15.23
CA LYS A 158 -28.75 21.62 -14.19
C LYS A 158 -28.39 21.13 -12.78
N ILE A 159 -28.01 19.87 -12.63
CA ILE A 159 -27.62 19.30 -11.34
C ILE A 159 -26.19 19.74 -11.00
N THR A 160 -25.27 19.64 -11.95
CA THR A 160 -23.86 19.98 -11.70
C THR A 160 -23.64 21.46 -11.37
N ASN A 161 -24.47 22.35 -11.92
CA ASN A 161 -24.40 23.79 -11.63
C ASN A 161 -24.97 24.16 -10.25
N LEU A 162 -25.67 23.27 -9.57
CA LEU A 162 -26.22 23.49 -8.24
C LEU A 162 -25.28 23.04 -7.11
N SER A 163 -24.01 22.75 -7.40
CA SER A 163 -23.06 22.26 -6.41
C SER A 163 -22.95 23.17 -5.17
N ASP A 164 -22.89 24.47 -5.40
CA ASP A 164 -22.74 25.46 -4.33
C ASP A 164 -24.04 25.64 -3.53
N ASP A 165 -25.17 25.65 -4.22
CA ASP A 165 -26.50 25.72 -3.59
C ASP A 165 -26.78 24.49 -2.72
N ILE A 166 -26.41 23.32 -3.20
CA ILE A 166 -26.51 22.06 -2.46
C ILE A 166 -25.58 22.08 -1.24
N ALA A 167 -24.33 22.53 -1.42
CA ALA A 167 -23.37 22.65 -0.31
C ALA A 167 -23.89 23.59 0.78
N LEU A 168 -24.47 24.75 0.39
CA LEU A 168 -25.06 25.70 1.29
C LEU A 168 -26.25 25.09 2.06
N SER A 169 -27.18 24.42 1.35
CA SER A 169 -28.38 23.84 1.98
C SER A 169 -28.04 22.72 2.99
N LEU A 170 -26.97 21.96 2.72
CA LEU A 170 -26.49 20.90 3.59
C LEU A 170 -25.53 21.39 4.68
N ALA A 171 -25.19 22.68 4.69
CA ALA A 171 -24.16 23.29 5.54
C ALA A 171 -22.82 22.51 5.46
N ALA A 172 -22.44 22.10 4.25
CA ALA A 172 -21.21 21.37 3.96
C ALA A 172 -20.14 22.32 3.40
N ASN A 173 -18.85 22.04 3.66
CA ASN A 173 -17.72 22.83 3.13
C ASN A 173 -17.54 22.72 1.61
N GLY A 174 -18.44 22.02 0.92
CA GLY A 174 -18.47 21.78 -0.50
C GLY A 174 -19.00 20.37 -0.79
N VAL A 175 -19.58 20.19 -1.96
CA VAL A 175 -20.01 18.88 -2.46
C VAL A 175 -19.31 18.60 -3.79
N ARG A 176 -19.06 17.31 -4.08
CA ARG A 176 -18.53 16.89 -5.36
C ARG A 176 -19.63 16.16 -6.13
N ILE A 177 -19.88 16.60 -7.37
CA ILE A 177 -20.85 15.94 -8.24
C ILE A 177 -20.12 15.14 -9.31
N GLU A 178 -20.38 13.84 -9.37
CA GLU A 178 -19.88 12.93 -10.39
C GLU A 178 -21.04 12.54 -11.31
N ALA A 179 -21.00 13.04 -12.54
CA ALA A 179 -22.11 12.89 -13.47
C ALA A 179 -21.63 12.62 -14.91
N PRO A 180 -21.89 11.43 -15.46
CA PRO A 180 -22.52 10.27 -14.83
C PRO A 180 -21.56 9.48 -13.92
N ILE A 181 -22.10 8.65 -13.02
CA ILE A 181 -21.29 7.66 -12.29
C ILE A 181 -20.80 6.60 -13.30
N PRO A 182 -19.51 6.23 -13.32
CA PRO A 182 -19.00 5.21 -14.21
C PRO A 182 -19.78 3.88 -14.07
N GLY A 183 -20.31 3.39 -15.19
CA GLY A 183 -21.07 2.14 -15.24
C GLY A 183 -22.50 2.20 -14.70
N LYS A 184 -23.02 3.38 -14.31
CA LYS A 184 -24.39 3.57 -13.83
C LYS A 184 -25.09 4.73 -14.54
N ALA A 185 -26.40 4.59 -14.81
CA ALA A 185 -27.24 5.68 -15.31
C ALA A 185 -27.73 6.58 -14.14
N ALA A 186 -26.81 7.09 -13.36
CA ALA A 186 -27.07 7.87 -12.16
C ALA A 186 -26.05 9.00 -12.00
N VAL A 187 -26.41 9.99 -11.19
CA VAL A 187 -25.56 11.11 -10.78
C VAL A 187 -25.20 10.89 -9.29
N GLY A 188 -23.92 10.91 -8.96
CA GLY A 188 -23.42 10.83 -7.60
C GLY A 188 -23.18 12.22 -7.01
N ILE A 189 -23.75 12.48 -5.84
CA ILE A 189 -23.45 13.66 -5.04
C ILE A 189 -22.73 13.20 -3.77
N GLU A 190 -21.48 13.60 -3.64
CA GLU A 190 -20.63 13.27 -2.51
C GLU A 190 -20.64 14.43 -1.51
N VAL A 191 -21.14 14.12 -0.32
CA VAL A 191 -21.26 15.07 0.79
C VAL A 191 -20.28 14.68 1.88
N PRO A 192 -19.40 15.59 2.36
CA PRO A 192 -18.50 15.29 3.46
C PRO A 192 -19.28 14.91 4.73
N ASN A 193 -18.84 13.83 5.39
CA ASN A 193 -19.41 13.44 6.68
C ASN A 193 -19.03 14.46 7.77
N LYS A 194 -19.93 14.78 8.68
CA LYS A 194 -19.61 15.63 9.86
C LYS A 194 -18.58 14.93 10.74
N VAL A 195 -18.75 13.63 10.94
CA VAL A 195 -17.84 12.80 11.71
C VAL A 195 -17.14 11.84 10.75
N VAL A 196 -15.83 12.00 10.62
CA VAL A 196 -14.99 11.12 9.79
C VAL A 196 -14.71 9.83 10.56
N SER A 197 -15.04 8.69 9.96
CA SER A 197 -14.73 7.37 10.52
C SER A 197 -13.28 7.00 10.25
N MET A 198 -12.55 6.64 11.30
CA MET A 198 -11.17 6.21 11.17
C MET A 198 -11.10 4.80 10.56
N VAL A 199 -10.33 4.65 9.49
CA VAL A 199 -10.04 3.34 8.89
C VAL A 199 -8.80 2.77 9.57
N THR A 200 -8.95 1.62 10.23
CA THR A 200 -7.86 1.00 10.98
C THR A 200 -7.10 -0.02 10.13
N MET A 201 -5.79 -0.12 10.36
CA MET A 201 -4.93 -1.09 9.68
C MET A 201 -5.40 -2.54 9.95
N ARG A 202 -5.94 -2.78 11.16
CA ARG A 202 -6.44 -4.11 11.53
C ARG A 202 -7.57 -4.57 10.64
N GLU A 203 -8.59 -3.73 10.40
CA GLU A 203 -9.73 -4.10 9.57
C GLU A 203 -9.34 -4.33 8.09
N LEU A 204 -8.30 -3.62 7.62
CA LEU A 204 -7.82 -3.75 6.26
C LEU A 204 -7.05 -5.06 6.05
N ILE A 205 -6.12 -5.38 6.96
CA ILE A 205 -5.32 -6.61 6.91
C ILE A 205 -6.19 -7.85 7.16
N ASP A 206 -7.20 -7.72 8.02
CA ASP A 206 -8.12 -8.81 8.35
C ASP A 206 -9.13 -9.12 7.21
N SER A 207 -9.14 -8.34 6.15
CA SER A 207 -10.06 -8.49 5.03
C SER A 207 -9.74 -9.67 4.12
N ASP A 208 -10.78 -10.28 3.55
CA ASP A 208 -10.63 -11.34 2.57
C ASP A 208 -9.88 -10.91 1.31
N LYS A 209 -10.06 -9.65 0.87
CA LYS A 209 -9.33 -9.09 -0.28
C LYS A 209 -7.82 -9.10 -0.06
N PHE A 210 -7.37 -8.78 1.15
CA PHE A 210 -5.95 -8.82 1.48
C PHE A 210 -5.47 -10.26 1.73
N ARG A 211 -6.17 -11.03 2.54
CA ARG A 211 -5.79 -12.40 2.91
C ARG A 211 -5.66 -13.31 1.69
N ASN A 212 -6.65 -13.26 0.78
CA ASN A 212 -6.71 -14.13 -0.40
C ASN A 212 -5.87 -13.62 -1.59
N SER A 213 -5.20 -12.47 -1.48
CA SER A 213 -4.32 -11.97 -2.52
C SER A 213 -3.09 -12.88 -2.70
N LYS A 214 -2.73 -13.17 -3.94
CA LYS A 214 -1.64 -14.11 -4.28
C LYS A 214 -0.25 -13.51 -4.11
N SER A 215 -0.11 -12.20 -4.37
CA SER A 215 1.18 -11.53 -4.33
C SER A 215 1.64 -11.28 -2.89
N LYS A 216 2.92 -11.55 -2.62
CA LYS A 216 3.59 -11.24 -1.34
C LYS A 216 3.81 -9.74 -1.14
N LEU A 217 3.75 -8.96 -2.22
CA LEU A 217 3.86 -7.49 -2.23
C LEU A 217 2.49 -6.80 -2.31
N THR A 218 1.39 -7.51 -1.97
CA THR A 218 0.08 -6.88 -1.82
C THR A 218 0.08 -5.97 -0.60
N THR A 219 -0.39 -4.74 -0.78
CA THR A 219 -0.54 -3.73 0.27
C THR A 219 -1.97 -3.23 0.34
N VAL A 220 -2.41 -2.83 1.53
CA VAL A 220 -3.71 -2.18 1.72
C VAL A 220 -3.57 -0.68 1.58
N LEU A 221 -4.52 -0.03 0.92
CA LEU A 221 -4.55 1.43 0.75
C LEU A 221 -5.60 2.10 1.63
N GLY A 222 -6.70 1.43 1.92
CA GLY A 222 -7.80 1.99 2.68
C GLY A 222 -9.16 1.49 2.22
N ARG A 223 -10.17 2.34 2.39
CA ARG A 223 -11.51 2.14 1.84
C ARG A 223 -11.81 3.20 0.80
N ASP A 224 -12.53 2.81 -0.24
CA ASP A 224 -13.07 3.74 -1.22
C ASP A 224 -14.32 4.46 -0.68
N ILE A 225 -14.91 5.32 -1.51
CA ILE A 225 -16.14 6.07 -1.18
C ILE A 225 -17.38 5.18 -1.03
N SER A 226 -17.35 3.96 -1.54
CA SER A 226 -18.41 2.96 -1.34
C SER A 226 -18.19 2.13 -0.08
N GLY A 227 -17.09 2.37 0.65
CA GLY A 227 -16.72 1.63 1.85
C GLY A 227 -15.98 0.33 1.57
N GLU A 228 -15.72 0.00 0.30
CA GLU A 228 -15.01 -1.20 -0.10
C GLU A 228 -13.49 -1.09 0.17
N ILE A 229 -12.89 -2.17 0.65
CA ILE A 229 -11.45 -2.20 0.91
C ILE A 229 -10.68 -2.22 -0.40
N VAL A 230 -9.69 -1.32 -0.51
CA VAL A 230 -8.81 -1.20 -1.67
C VAL A 230 -7.45 -1.77 -1.33
N VAL A 231 -7.01 -2.74 -2.12
CA VAL A 231 -5.68 -3.33 -2.07
C VAL A 231 -4.95 -3.10 -3.39
N THR A 232 -3.64 -3.02 -3.34
CA THR A 232 -2.79 -2.91 -4.54
C THR A 232 -1.62 -3.87 -4.46
N ASP A 233 -1.02 -4.17 -5.61
CA ASP A 233 0.12 -5.06 -5.72
C ASP A 233 1.34 -4.27 -6.20
N LEU A 234 2.32 -4.07 -5.32
CA LEU A 234 3.55 -3.35 -5.63
C LEU A 234 4.39 -4.06 -6.69
N ALA A 235 4.27 -5.39 -6.83
CA ALA A 235 4.99 -6.14 -7.87
C ALA A 235 4.59 -5.72 -9.29
N LYS A 236 3.39 -5.14 -9.45
CA LYS A 236 2.88 -4.65 -10.74
C LYS A 236 3.25 -3.20 -11.02
N MET A 237 3.90 -2.53 -10.07
CA MET A 237 4.32 -1.14 -10.19
C MET A 237 5.84 -1.11 -10.34
N PRO A 238 6.39 -0.65 -11.48
CA PRO A 238 7.84 -0.52 -11.63
C PRO A 238 8.41 0.50 -10.64
N HIS A 239 7.66 1.59 -10.38
CA HIS A 239 7.99 2.63 -9.42
C HIS A 239 6.73 3.15 -8.75
N LEU A 240 6.83 3.57 -7.48
CA LEU A 240 5.75 4.20 -6.72
C LEU A 240 6.24 5.53 -6.15
N LEU A 241 5.62 6.63 -6.57
CA LEU A 241 5.84 7.95 -5.98
C LEU A 241 4.73 8.29 -4.98
N ILE A 242 5.11 8.59 -3.74
CA ILE A 242 4.20 9.06 -2.70
C ILE A 242 4.57 10.51 -2.34
N ALA A 243 3.70 11.46 -2.65
CA ALA A 243 3.91 12.87 -2.40
C ALA A 243 2.76 13.47 -1.57
N GLY A 244 3.07 14.53 -0.82
CA GLY A 244 2.10 15.25 -0.02
C GLY A 244 2.76 16.32 0.84
N THR A 245 1.96 17.32 1.27
CA THR A 245 2.41 18.36 2.20
C THR A 245 2.68 17.79 3.60
N THR A 246 3.31 18.57 4.46
CA THR A 246 3.48 18.20 5.87
C THR A 246 2.11 17.94 6.51
N GLY A 247 1.98 16.83 7.24
CA GLY A 247 0.71 16.42 7.87
C GLY A 247 -0.27 15.68 6.95
N SER A 248 0.00 15.54 5.63
CA SER A 248 -0.91 14.84 4.69
C SER A 248 -0.98 13.31 4.87
N GLY A 249 -0.17 12.73 5.75
CA GLY A 249 -0.14 11.28 5.99
C GLY A 249 0.84 10.49 5.13
N LYS A 250 1.80 11.14 4.43
CA LYS A 250 2.80 10.48 3.60
C LYS A 250 3.56 9.37 4.35
N SER A 251 4.11 9.67 5.54
CA SER A 251 4.82 8.69 6.36
C SER A 251 3.89 7.58 6.87
N VAL A 252 2.64 7.90 7.18
CA VAL A 252 1.62 6.91 7.57
C VAL A 252 1.35 5.95 6.42
N CYS A 253 1.25 6.45 5.18
CA CYS A 253 1.08 5.62 3.99
C CYS A 253 2.27 4.66 3.78
N VAL A 254 3.51 5.16 3.89
CA VAL A 254 4.71 4.31 3.79
C VAL A 254 4.71 3.24 4.87
N ASN A 255 4.41 3.60 6.12
CA ASN A 255 4.32 2.64 7.22
C ASN A 255 3.21 1.60 6.98
N SER A 256 2.07 1.99 6.41
CA SER A 256 0.98 1.06 6.07
C SER A 256 1.41 0.05 5.01
N ILE A 257 2.22 0.47 4.03
CA ILE A 257 2.83 -0.42 3.04
C ILE A 257 3.76 -1.43 3.71
N LEU A 258 4.69 -0.95 4.56
CA LEU A 258 5.63 -1.82 5.27
C LEU A 258 4.90 -2.83 6.17
N ILE A 259 3.91 -2.37 6.95
CA ILE A 259 3.10 -3.24 7.79
C ILE A 259 2.37 -4.28 6.95
N SER A 260 1.80 -3.91 5.79
CA SER A 260 1.14 -4.87 4.88
C SER A 260 2.09 -5.98 4.47
N ILE A 261 3.32 -5.65 4.09
CA ILE A 261 4.35 -6.63 3.71
C ILE A 261 4.70 -7.54 4.88
N LEU A 262 4.91 -7.00 6.09
CA LEU A 262 5.23 -7.77 7.28
C LEU A 262 4.13 -8.77 7.69
N TYR A 263 2.86 -8.46 7.40
CA TYR A 263 1.74 -9.37 7.63
C TYR A 263 1.48 -10.35 6.48
N LYS A 264 2.20 -10.22 5.34
CA LYS A 264 1.95 -11.01 4.12
C LYS A 264 3.10 -11.93 3.74
N ALA A 265 4.34 -11.54 4.05
CA ALA A 265 5.54 -12.21 3.59
C ALA A 265 6.52 -12.51 4.74
N THR A 266 7.25 -13.61 4.61
CA THR A 266 8.36 -13.93 5.50
C THR A 266 9.63 -13.19 5.09
N PRO A 267 10.64 -13.05 5.97
CA PRO A 267 11.93 -12.42 5.63
C PRO A 267 12.69 -13.14 4.50
N ASP A 268 12.42 -14.43 4.29
CA ASP A 268 13.03 -15.20 3.19
C ASP A 268 12.36 -14.90 1.85
N GLU A 269 11.07 -14.54 1.86
CA GLU A 269 10.30 -14.24 0.64
C GLU A 269 10.47 -12.78 0.19
N VAL A 270 10.60 -11.83 1.13
CA VAL A 270 10.71 -10.39 0.84
C VAL A 270 11.79 -9.76 1.71
N LYS A 271 12.72 -9.07 1.06
CA LYS A 271 13.78 -8.27 1.70
C LYS A 271 13.55 -6.80 1.40
N LEU A 272 13.78 -5.94 2.40
CA LEU A 272 13.57 -4.49 2.31
C LEU A 272 14.91 -3.77 2.43
N LEU A 273 15.18 -2.83 1.52
CA LEU A 273 16.24 -1.84 1.65
C LEU A 273 15.58 -0.49 1.92
N LEU A 274 15.82 0.08 3.09
CA LEU A 274 15.21 1.32 3.54
C LEU A 274 16.28 2.41 3.69
N ILE A 275 16.02 3.58 3.08
CA ILE A 275 16.86 4.76 3.23
C ILE A 275 15.96 5.87 3.79
N ASP A 276 16.21 6.30 5.03
CA ASP A 276 15.51 7.42 5.66
C ASP A 276 16.47 8.60 5.86
N PRO A 277 16.39 9.64 5.02
CA PRO A 277 17.26 10.82 5.12
C PRO A 277 16.84 11.78 6.24
N LYS A 278 15.76 11.51 6.95
CA LYS A 278 15.31 12.33 8.09
C LYS A 278 16.11 11.98 9.32
N MET A 279 16.89 12.92 9.78
CA MET A 279 17.49 12.93 11.11
C MET A 279 16.66 13.77 12.07
#